data_349aa2aaa18199cb6015324fa0a156eb
#
_entry.id   349aa2aaa18199cb6015324fa0a156eb
#
_cell.length_a   1.000
_cell.length_b   1.000
_cell.length_c   1.000
_cell.angle_alpha   90.00
_cell.angle_beta   90.00
_cell.angle_gamma   90.00
#
_symmetry.space_group_name_H-M   'P 1'
#
loop_
_entity.id
_entity.type
_entity.pdbx_description
1 polymer ?
#
loop_
_entity_poly.entity_id
_entity_poly.type
_entity_poly.pdbx_seq_one_letter_code
_entity_poly.pdbx_strand_id
1 'polypeptide(L)'
;MLLEQNIKGLCQKNGIEFDDFLSDLDVEHVNELTIYDLEAVCEEYEVDMTALLFKPLFRNNHFKKQIDRLKLLILDVDGVLTDGGMFMSEKGDQLKRYHTQDGLAIMHVVKNGPVELGIISSGFTEHMVQDRASLLGIERVYVGRDPKLDVLNQWCAELGISLDEVGIIGDDVNDLPVMKAVGLAVCPASAVNSV
;
A
#
# COMPACT_ATOMS: atom_id res chain seq x y z
N MET A 1 7.35 9.97 15.06
CA MET A 1 8.04 11.03 14.26
C MET A 1 9.00 10.35 13.30
N LEU A 2 9.22 10.87 12.06
CA LEU A 2 10.09 10.22 11.07
C LEU A 2 11.55 10.13 11.54
N LEU A 3 12.07 11.20 12.12
CA LEU A 3 13.42 11.23 12.69
C LEU A 3 13.62 10.10 13.72
N GLU A 4 12.69 9.92 14.65
CA GLU A 4 12.74 8.84 15.64
C GLU A 4 12.75 7.44 15.00
N GLN A 5 11.93 7.23 13.96
CA GLN A 5 11.91 5.98 13.22
C GLN A 5 13.25 5.70 12.53
N ASN A 6 13.86 6.74 11.96
CA ASN A 6 15.15 6.64 11.32
C ASN A 6 16.26 6.35 12.34
N ILE A 7 16.28 7.02 13.48
CA ILE A 7 17.27 6.76 14.54
C ILE A 7 17.08 5.36 15.13
N LYS A 8 15.85 4.93 15.44
CA LYS A 8 15.58 3.54 15.87
C LYS A 8 16.07 2.52 14.86
N GLY A 9 15.89 2.79 13.57
CA GLY A 9 16.41 1.93 12.51
C GLY A 9 17.93 1.91 12.43
N LEU A 10 18.62 3.04 12.66
CA LEU A 10 20.08 3.11 12.77
C LEU A 10 20.60 2.30 13.96
N CYS A 11 20.00 2.47 15.13
CA CYS A 11 20.34 1.72 16.34
C CYS A 11 20.18 0.21 16.08
N GLN A 12 19.04 -0.22 15.56
CA GLN A 12 18.79 -1.62 15.25
C GLN A 12 19.78 -2.20 14.24
N LYS A 13 20.14 -1.44 13.20
CA LYS A 13 21.12 -1.86 12.18
C LYS A 13 22.51 -2.08 12.78
N ASN A 14 22.87 -1.28 13.77
CA ASN A 14 24.18 -1.30 14.39
C ASN A 14 24.23 -2.09 15.72
N GLY A 15 23.13 -2.73 16.14
CA GLY A 15 23.06 -3.53 17.35
C GLY A 15 23.09 -2.70 18.65
N ILE A 16 22.63 -1.46 18.61
CA ILE A 16 22.57 -0.52 19.73
C ILE A 16 21.13 -0.50 20.25
N GLU A 17 20.93 -0.55 21.57
CA GLU A 17 19.63 -0.31 22.16
C GLU A 17 19.29 1.16 22.06
N PHE A 18 18.03 1.48 21.74
CA PHE A 18 17.61 2.84 21.50
C PHE A 18 17.71 3.72 22.75
N ASP A 19 17.42 3.17 23.92
CA ASP A 19 17.52 3.86 25.21
C ASP A 19 18.97 4.16 25.58
N ASP A 20 19.90 3.25 25.24
CA ASP A 20 21.34 3.49 25.43
C ASP A 20 21.83 4.62 24.52
N PHE A 21 21.39 4.63 23.26
CA PHE A 21 21.70 5.72 22.31
C PHE A 21 21.26 7.10 22.83
N LEU A 22 20.05 7.21 23.38
CA LEU A 22 19.55 8.47 23.95
C LEU A 22 20.35 8.88 25.20
N SER A 23 20.70 7.89 26.04
CA SER A 23 21.49 8.09 27.24
C SER A 23 22.91 8.60 26.93
N ASP A 24 23.54 8.07 25.88
CA ASP A 24 24.88 8.48 25.43
C ASP A 24 24.91 9.94 24.96
N LEU A 25 23.78 10.46 24.49
CA LEU A 25 23.61 11.86 24.07
C LEU A 25 23.01 12.75 25.17
N ASP A 26 22.79 12.21 26.39
CA ASP A 26 22.22 12.91 27.53
C ASP A 26 20.85 13.56 27.24
N VAL A 27 19.97 12.84 26.48
CA VAL A 27 18.62 13.26 26.14
C VAL A 27 17.59 12.18 26.50
N GLU A 28 16.37 12.59 26.83
CA GLU A 28 15.25 11.66 27.08
C GLU A 28 14.47 11.35 25.81
N HIS A 29 14.46 12.28 24.86
CA HIS A 29 13.69 12.16 23.61
C HIS A 29 14.47 12.67 22.39
N VAL A 30 14.21 12.08 21.23
CA VAL A 30 14.83 12.45 19.94
C VAL A 30 14.59 13.92 19.55
N ASN A 31 13.50 14.54 19.99
CA ASN A 31 13.21 15.94 19.73
C ASN A 31 14.05 16.93 20.57
N GLU A 32 14.85 16.44 21.50
CA GLU A 32 15.81 17.22 22.28
C GLU A 32 17.18 17.29 21.61
N LEU A 33 17.43 16.44 20.60
CA LEU A 33 18.67 16.44 19.85
C LEU A 33 18.91 17.81 19.20
N THR A 34 20.11 18.31 19.41
CA THR A 34 20.57 19.55 18.75
C THR A 34 21.04 19.26 17.33
N ILE A 35 21.26 20.31 16.55
CA ILE A 35 21.82 20.17 15.19
C ILE A 35 23.23 19.52 15.23
N TYR A 36 23.99 19.75 16.29
CA TYR A 36 25.32 19.17 16.46
C TYR A 36 25.24 17.67 16.75
N ASP A 37 24.26 17.22 17.52
CA ASP A 37 24.02 15.81 17.78
C ASP A 37 23.61 15.11 16.48
N LEU A 38 22.76 15.75 15.68
CA LEU A 38 22.34 15.22 14.37
C LEU A 38 23.51 15.18 13.36
N GLU A 39 24.42 16.17 13.38
CA GLU A 39 25.65 16.13 12.58
C GLU A 39 26.54 14.95 13.00
N ALA A 40 26.74 14.75 14.30
CA ALA A 40 27.51 13.63 14.83
C ALA A 40 26.89 12.27 14.44
N VAL A 41 25.57 12.14 14.53
CA VAL A 41 24.85 10.94 14.06
C VAL A 41 25.03 10.73 12.55
N CYS A 42 24.98 11.80 11.76
CA CYS A 42 25.18 11.69 10.31
C CYS A 42 26.60 11.26 9.96
N GLU A 43 27.61 11.76 10.66
CA GLU A 43 29.01 11.37 10.48
C GLU A 43 29.26 9.93 10.92
N GLU A 44 28.80 9.57 12.13
CA GLU A 44 29.00 8.23 12.70
C GLU A 44 28.38 7.13 11.85
N TYR A 45 27.17 7.36 11.35
CA TYR A 45 26.41 6.35 10.59
C TYR A 45 26.46 6.54 9.07
N GLU A 46 27.27 7.46 8.56
CA GLU A 46 27.41 7.79 7.14
C GLU A 46 26.06 8.06 6.44
N VAL A 47 25.21 8.88 7.07
CA VAL A 47 23.86 9.21 6.60
C VAL A 47 23.76 10.69 6.24
N ASP A 48 23.13 10.98 5.10
CA ASP A 48 22.81 12.36 4.73
C ASP A 48 21.78 13.00 5.67
N MET A 49 22.05 14.22 6.14
CA MET A 49 21.18 14.95 7.08
C MET A 49 19.74 15.12 6.54
N THR A 50 19.61 15.47 5.24
CA THR A 50 18.30 15.64 4.62
C THR A 50 17.54 14.31 4.58
N ALA A 51 18.26 13.23 4.32
CA ALA A 51 17.68 11.89 4.34
C ALA A 51 17.25 11.50 5.77
N LEU A 52 18.10 11.75 6.78
CA LEU A 52 17.77 11.47 8.18
C LEU A 52 16.49 12.19 8.64
N LEU A 53 16.32 13.44 8.26
CA LEU A 53 15.21 14.29 8.69
C LEU A 53 13.91 14.08 7.89
N PHE A 54 14.01 13.86 6.56
CA PHE A 54 12.87 14.00 5.64
C PHE A 54 12.59 12.78 4.76
N LYS A 55 13.41 11.72 4.83
CA LYS A 55 13.19 10.49 4.07
C LYS A 55 13.16 9.27 4.98
N PRO A 56 12.29 8.27 4.73
CA PRO A 56 12.36 7.01 5.45
C PRO A 56 13.63 6.27 5.05
N LEU A 57 14.60 6.18 5.97
CA LEU A 57 15.88 5.46 5.76
C LEU A 57 15.72 3.95 5.85
N PHE A 58 14.78 3.51 6.66
CA PHE A 58 14.52 2.10 6.87
C PHE A 58 13.11 1.77 6.43
N ARG A 59 12.97 0.69 5.68
CA ARG A 59 11.65 0.14 5.38
C ARG A 59 11.03 -0.30 6.70
N ASN A 60 9.82 0.17 6.95
CA ASN A 60 9.06 -0.32 8.09
C ASN A 60 8.78 -1.82 7.86
N ASN A 61 9.48 -2.68 8.62
CA ASN A 61 9.31 -4.13 8.52
C ASN A 61 8.00 -4.63 9.14
N HIS A 62 7.17 -3.72 9.68
CA HIS A 62 5.90 -4.08 10.32
C HIS A 62 5.00 -4.87 9.37
N PHE A 63 4.88 -4.43 8.12
CA PHE A 63 4.06 -5.09 7.11
C PHE A 63 4.82 -6.16 6.30
N LYS A 64 6.13 -6.34 6.53
CA LYS A 64 6.91 -7.28 5.74
C LYS A 64 6.35 -8.69 5.80
N LYS A 65 5.98 -9.16 6.99
CA LYS A 65 5.42 -10.50 7.18
C LYS A 65 4.08 -10.69 6.48
N GLN A 66 3.23 -9.65 6.45
CA GLN A 66 1.97 -9.68 5.71
C GLN A 66 2.23 -9.69 4.20
N ILE A 67 3.13 -8.82 3.71
CA ILE A 67 3.51 -8.74 2.29
C ILE A 67 4.12 -10.07 1.82
N ASP A 68 5.02 -10.67 2.60
CA ASP A 68 5.68 -11.94 2.25
C ASP A 68 4.69 -13.14 2.18
N ARG A 69 3.51 -13.01 2.78
CA ARG A 69 2.44 -14.02 2.77
C ARG A 69 1.44 -13.86 1.63
N LEU A 70 1.42 -12.70 0.97
CA LEU A 70 0.43 -12.41 -0.04
C LEU A 70 0.55 -13.37 -1.23
N LYS A 71 -0.59 -13.92 -1.61
CA LYS A 71 -0.78 -14.69 -2.85
C LYS A 71 -1.70 -13.98 -3.83
N LEU A 72 -2.62 -13.17 -3.31
CA LEU A 72 -3.58 -12.41 -4.11
C LEU A 72 -3.64 -10.96 -3.59
N LEU A 73 -3.56 -9.99 -4.48
CA LEU A 73 -3.80 -8.58 -4.20
C LEU A 73 -5.01 -8.10 -4.98
N ILE A 74 -6.03 -7.64 -4.28
CA ILE A 74 -7.24 -7.06 -4.84
C ILE A 74 -7.10 -5.54 -4.98
N LEU A 75 -7.51 -5.05 -6.13
CA LEU A 75 -7.54 -3.62 -6.44
C LEU A 75 -9.00 -3.21 -6.68
N ASP A 76 -9.45 -2.16 -5.96
CA ASP A 76 -10.64 -1.44 -6.41
C ASP A 76 -10.29 -0.55 -7.62
N VAL A 77 -11.28 0.01 -8.26
CA VAL A 77 -11.08 0.83 -9.47
C VAL A 77 -11.21 2.31 -9.17
N ASP A 78 -12.37 2.73 -8.68
CA ASP A 78 -12.67 4.15 -8.51
C ASP A 78 -12.06 4.66 -7.21
N GLY A 79 -11.11 5.58 -7.31
CA GLY A 79 -10.33 6.08 -6.16
C GLY A 79 -9.02 5.33 -5.90
N VAL A 80 -8.83 4.12 -6.48
CA VAL A 80 -7.62 3.29 -6.34
C VAL A 80 -6.82 3.26 -7.65
N LEU A 81 -7.38 2.67 -8.71
CA LEU A 81 -6.75 2.65 -10.05
C LEU A 81 -6.98 3.96 -10.82
N THR A 82 -7.96 4.75 -10.40
CA THR A 82 -8.30 6.07 -10.91
C THR A 82 -8.24 7.10 -9.79
N ASP A 83 -8.43 8.36 -10.13
CA ASP A 83 -8.57 9.45 -9.15
C ASP A 83 -9.99 9.58 -8.57
N GLY A 84 -10.88 8.60 -8.82
CA GLY A 84 -12.27 8.61 -8.36
C GLY A 84 -13.20 9.51 -9.17
N GLY A 85 -12.66 10.39 -10.02
CA GLY A 85 -13.44 11.26 -10.90
C GLY A 85 -14.05 10.52 -12.08
N MET A 86 -15.31 10.84 -12.41
CA MET A 86 -16.00 10.31 -13.59
C MET A 86 -16.43 11.45 -14.51
N PHE A 87 -16.16 11.31 -15.80
CA PHE A 87 -16.73 12.17 -16.83
C PHE A 87 -17.91 11.43 -17.47
N MET A 88 -19.06 12.08 -17.53
CA MET A 88 -20.27 11.51 -18.13
C MET A 88 -20.74 12.42 -19.26
N SER A 89 -21.05 11.81 -20.42
CA SER A 89 -21.71 12.51 -21.51
C SER A 89 -23.24 12.46 -21.36
N GLU A 90 -23.96 13.33 -22.10
CA GLU A 90 -25.43 13.29 -22.18
C GLU A 90 -25.95 11.94 -22.75
N LYS A 91 -25.11 11.18 -23.43
CA LYS A 91 -25.43 9.86 -24.00
C LYS A 91 -25.16 8.71 -23.02
N GLY A 92 -24.67 9.04 -21.81
CA GLY A 92 -24.35 8.05 -20.78
C GLY A 92 -22.96 7.43 -20.92
N ASP A 93 -22.11 7.92 -21.87
CA ASP A 93 -20.73 7.47 -21.95
C ASP A 93 -19.97 7.91 -20.69
N GLN A 94 -19.12 7.04 -20.20
CA GLN A 94 -18.24 7.31 -19.06
C GLN A 94 -16.79 7.28 -19.52
N LEU A 95 -15.95 8.14 -18.93
CA LEU A 95 -14.49 8.12 -19.11
C LEU A 95 -13.84 8.06 -17.73
N LYS A 96 -12.83 7.19 -17.60
CA LYS A 96 -12.02 7.05 -16.39
C LYS A 96 -10.58 7.43 -16.69
N ARG A 97 -9.94 8.11 -15.74
CA ARG A 97 -8.54 8.50 -15.84
C ARG A 97 -7.67 7.56 -15.01
N TYR A 98 -6.93 6.69 -15.68
CA TYR A 98 -5.97 5.80 -15.07
C TYR A 98 -4.58 6.44 -15.01
N HIS A 99 -3.80 6.09 -13.98
CA HIS A 99 -2.43 6.56 -13.85
C HIS A 99 -1.44 5.64 -14.58
N THR A 100 -0.54 6.21 -15.37
CA THR A 100 0.41 5.42 -16.19
C THR A 100 1.48 4.75 -15.33
N GLN A 101 1.95 5.40 -14.25
CA GLN A 101 2.95 4.83 -13.35
C GLN A 101 2.40 3.61 -12.61
N ASP A 102 1.15 3.66 -12.15
CA ASP A 102 0.48 2.50 -11.53
C ASP A 102 0.37 1.34 -12.53
N GLY A 103 0.03 1.66 -13.78
CA GLY A 103 0.00 0.64 -14.84
C GLY A 103 1.33 -0.07 -15.04
N LEU A 104 2.44 0.67 -15.04
CA LEU A 104 3.79 0.08 -15.14
C LEU A 104 4.14 -0.78 -13.91
N ALA A 105 3.79 -0.32 -12.70
CA ALA A 105 4.01 -1.07 -11.48
C ALA A 105 3.21 -2.37 -11.47
N ILE A 106 1.93 -2.32 -11.85
CA ILE A 106 1.04 -3.49 -11.95
C ILE A 106 1.61 -4.51 -12.95
N MET A 107 1.94 -4.08 -14.18
CA MET A 107 2.52 -4.97 -15.19
C MET A 107 3.83 -5.62 -14.71
N HIS A 108 4.65 -4.88 -13.94
CA HIS A 108 5.86 -5.45 -13.36
C HIS A 108 5.56 -6.54 -12.34
N VAL A 109 4.58 -6.33 -11.46
CA VAL A 109 4.14 -7.33 -10.46
C VAL A 109 3.54 -8.56 -11.13
N VAL A 110 2.62 -8.36 -12.09
CA VAL A 110 2.00 -9.45 -12.86
C VAL A 110 3.05 -10.31 -13.56
N LYS A 111 4.06 -9.69 -14.18
CA LYS A 111 5.08 -10.40 -14.96
C LYS A 111 6.11 -11.14 -14.11
N ASN A 112 6.50 -10.56 -12.97
CA ASN A 112 7.68 -11.01 -12.22
C ASN A 112 7.38 -11.40 -10.76
N GLY A 113 6.17 -11.09 -10.27
CA GLY A 113 5.83 -11.29 -8.87
C GLY A 113 5.21 -12.65 -8.58
N PRO A 114 5.33 -13.12 -7.34
CA PRO A 114 4.65 -14.32 -6.87
C PRO A 114 3.17 -14.06 -6.49
N VAL A 115 2.70 -12.82 -6.58
CA VAL A 115 1.38 -12.38 -6.14
C VAL A 115 0.48 -12.23 -7.36
N GLU A 116 -0.65 -12.91 -7.36
CA GLU A 116 -1.70 -12.73 -8.35
C GLU A 116 -2.45 -11.41 -8.10
N LEU A 117 -2.88 -10.73 -9.16
CA LEU A 117 -3.68 -9.51 -9.05
C LEU A 117 -5.11 -9.77 -9.48
N GLY A 118 -6.05 -9.18 -8.76
CA GLY A 118 -7.47 -9.19 -9.10
C GLY A 118 -8.11 -7.80 -8.98
N ILE A 119 -9.13 -7.55 -9.75
CA ILE A 119 -9.94 -6.33 -9.69
C ILE A 119 -11.35 -6.70 -9.24
N ILE A 120 -11.83 -6.07 -8.16
CA ILE A 120 -13.23 -6.16 -7.72
C ILE A 120 -13.81 -4.76 -7.63
N SER A 121 -14.70 -4.40 -8.56
CA SER A 121 -15.31 -3.09 -8.65
C SER A 121 -16.83 -3.15 -8.53
N SER A 122 -17.42 -2.20 -7.83
CA SER A 122 -18.88 -1.96 -7.76
C SER A 122 -19.38 -1.06 -8.88
N GLY A 123 -18.57 -0.76 -9.88
CA GLY A 123 -18.88 0.12 -11.01
C GLY A 123 -19.94 -0.42 -11.95
N PHE A 124 -20.38 0.44 -12.89
CA PHE A 124 -21.45 0.13 -13.85
C PHE A 124 -20.94 -0.26 -15.24
N THR A 125 -19.67 0.02 -15.55
CA THR A 125 -19.10 -0.17 -16.90
C THR A 125 -18.05 -1.26 -16.89
N GLU A 126 -18.52 -2.50 -17.01
CA GLU A 126 -17.67 -3.70 -17.02
C GLU A 126 -16.60 -3.63 -18.11
N HIS A 127 -17.00 -3.30 -19.35
CA HIS A 127 -16.12 -3.32 -20.51
C HIS A 127 -14.85 -2.48 -20.32
N MET A 128 -14.99 -1.25 -19.81
CA MET A 128 -13.85 -0.34 -19.61
C MET A 128 -12.85 -0.87 -18.60
N VAL A 129 -13.33 -1.53 -17.54
CA VAL A 129 -12.47 -2.13 -16.50
C VAL A 129 -11.80 -3.38 -17.06
N GLN A 130 -12.51 -4.22 -17.80
CA GLN A 130 -11.96 -5.41 -18.43
C GLN A 130 -10.89 -5.08 -19.48
N ASP A 131 -11.12 -4.06 -20.33
CA ASP A 131 -10.12 -3.60 -21.30
C ASP A 131 -8.83 -3.15 -20.59
N ARG A 132 -8.99 -2.37 -19.51
CA ARG A 132 -7.83 -1.92 -18.73
C ARG A 132 -7.12 -3.09 -18.07
N ALA A 133 -7.83 -4.02 -17.46
CA ALA A 133 -7.26 -5.22 -16.84
C ALA A 133 -6.49 -6.07 -17.85
N SER A 134 -7.05 -6.29 -19.03
CA SER A 134 -6.42 -7.02 -20.12
C SER A 134 -5.10 -6.38 -20.56
N LEU A 135 -5.07 -5.05 -20.70
CA LEU A 135 -3.85 -4.30 -21.01
C LEU A 135 -2.77 -4.44 -19.93
N LEU A 136 -3.17 -4.64 -18.68
CA LEU A 136 -2.27 -4.81 -17.53
C LEU A 136 -1.88 -6.26 -17.29
N GLY A 137 -2.52 -7.22 -17.96
CA GLY A 137 -2.33 -8.66 -17.77
C GLY A 137 -3.02 -9.22 -16.53
N ILE A 138 -4.06 -8.54 -16.02
CA ILE A 138 -4.86 -9.00 -14.89
C ILE A 138 -6.00 -9.87 -15.43
N GLU A 139 -6.05 -11.14 -15.03
CA GLU A 139 -7.06 -12.11 -15.51
C GLU A 139 -8.30 -12.13 -14.60
N ARG A 140 -8.14 -11.91 -13.29
CA ARG A 140 -9.27 -11.92 -12.35
C ARG A 140 -9.94 -10.56 -12.27
N VAL A 141 -11.12 -10.44 -12.87
CA VAL A 141 -11.88 -9.19 -12.91
C VAL A 141 -13.34 -9.47 -12.58
N TYR A 142 -13.85 -8.76 -11.61
CA TYR A 142 -15.27 -8.68 -11.31
C TYR A 142 -15.73 -7.23 -11.31
N VAL A 143 -16.79 -6.97 -12.03
CA VAL A 143 -17.50 -5.68 -12.02
C VAL A 143 -19.00 -5.97 -11.84
N GLY A 144 -19.56 -5.56 -10.72
CA GLY A 144 -20.95 -5.88 -10.45
C GLY A 144 -21.45 -5.40 -9.10
N ARG A 145 -22.61 -5.92 -8.70
CA ARG A 145 -23.35 -5.49 -7.51
C ARG A 145 -23.26 -6.46 -6.34
N ASP A 146 -22.64 -7.63 -6.53
CA ASP A 146 -22.49 -8.60 -5.45
C ASP A 146 -21.56 -8.03 -4.37
N PRO A 147 -21.76 -8.38 -3.11
CA PRO A 147 -20.84 -8.00 -2.06
C PRO A 147 -19.40 -8.41 -2.40
N LYS A 148 -18.47 -7.46 -2.38
CA LYS A 148 -17.07 -7.70 -2.75
C LYS A 148 -16.46 -8.86 -1.95
N LEU A 149 -16.84 -9.04 -0.70
CA LEU A 149 -16.35 -10.13 0.15
C LEU A 149 -16.83 -11.51 -0.33
N ASP A 150 -18.04 -11.61 -0.88
CA ASP A 150 -18.56 -12.89 -1.40
C ASP A 150 -17.81 -13.29 -2.67
N VAL A 151 -17.55 -12.34 -3.56
CA VAL A 151 -16.71 -12.53 -4.75
C VAL A 151 -15.31 -12.98 -4.36
N LEU A 152 -14.71 -12.31 -3.38
CA LEU A 152 -13.38 -12.66 -2.88
C LEU A 152 -13.36 -14.07 -2.27
N ASN A 153 -14.35 -14.44 -1.47
CA ASN A 153 -14.45 -15.78 -0.88
C ASN A 153 -14.51 -16.87 -1.94
N GLN A 154 -15.26 -16.63 -3.04
CA GLN A 154 -15.29 -17.56 -4.17
C GLN A 154 -13.88 -17.70 -4.79
N TRP A 155 -13.18 -16.59 -5.04
CA TRP A 155 -11.83 -16.64 -5.61
C TRP A 155 -10.82 -17.30 -4.68
N CYS A 156 -10.92 -17.07 -3.38
CA CYS A 156 -10.08 -17.76 -2.40
C CYS A 156 -10.30 -19.28 -2.43
N ALA A 157 -11.55 -19.73 -2.54
CA ALA A 157 -11.86 -21.15 -2.66
C ALA A 157 -11.31 -21.77 -3.95
N GLU A 158 -11.42 -21.08 -5.09
CA GLU A 158 -10.85 -21.50 -6.39
C GLU A 158 -9.33 -21.63 -6.35
N LEU A 159 -8.65 -20.68 -5.68
CA LEU A 159 -7.19 -20.63 -5.57
C LEU A 159 -6.63 -21.52 -4.45
N GLY A 160 -7.47 -22.00 -3.56
CA GLY A 160 -7.05 -22.76 -2.38
C GLY A 160 -6.22 -21.94 -1.39
N ILE A 161 -6.54 -20.65 -1.25
CA ILE A 161 -5.87 -19.70 -0.35
C ILE A 161 -6.82 -19.23 0.75
N SER A 162 -6.25 -18.75 1.85
CA SER A 162 -7.01 -18.13 2.95
C SER A 162 -7.07 -16.61 2.80
N LEU A 163 -8.03 -15.96 3.45
CA LEU A 163 -8.13 -14.50 3.48
C LEU A 163 -6.87 -13.84 4.08
N ASP A 164 -6.15 -14.51 4.98
CA ASP A 164 -4.88 -14.01 5.53
C ASP A 164 -3.75 -13.89 4.49
N GLU A 165 -3.90 -14.56 3.34
CA GLU A 165 -2.96 -14.52 2.22
C GLU A 165 -3.38 -13.52 1.13
N VAL A 166 -4.44 -12.75 1.42
CA VAL A 166 -4.98 -11.72 0.51
C VAL A 166 -4.66 -10.33 1.02
N GLY A 167 -4.31 -9.44 0.08
CA GLY A 167 -4.28 -8.00 0.30
C GLY A 167 -5.37 -7.29 -0.49
N ILE A 168 -5.78 -6.11 -0.03
CA ILE A 168 -6.68 -5.22 -0.77
C ILE A 168 -6.16 -3.78 -0.73
N ILE A 169 -6.32 -3.08 -1.84
CA ILE A 169 -6.28 -1.62 -1.88
C ILE A 169 -7.69 -1.14 -2.18
N GLY A 170 -8.30 -0.44 -1.23
CA GLY A 170 -9.66 0.11 -1.31
C GLY A 170 -9.72 1.52 -0.74
N ASP A 171 -10.71 2.32 -1.09
CA ASP A 171 -10.80 3.73 -0.69
C ASP A 171 -12.15 4.15 -0.11
N ASP A 172 -13.18 3.33 -0.24
CA ASP A 172 -14.54 3.71 0.18
C ASP A 172 -15.18 2.66 1.10
N VAL A 173 -16.32 3.00 1.67
CA VAL A 173 -17.07 2.20 2.66
C VAL A 173 -17.48 0.82 2.14
N ASN A 174 -17.65 0.66 0.84
CA ASN A 174 -17.96 -0.63 0.22
C ASN A 174 -16.80 -1.63 0.24
N ASP A 175 -15.55 -1.17 0.49
CA ASP A 175 -14.37 -2.01 0.66
C ASP A 175 -14.19 -2.51 2.10
N LEU A 176 -14.74 -1.81 3.07
CA LEU A 176 -14.57 -2.11 4.49
C LEU A 176 -14.84 -3.57 4.87
N PRO A 177 -15.87 -4.27 4.35
CA PRO A 177 -16.07 -5.68 4.67
C PRO A 177 -14.89 -6.57 4.26
N VAL A 178 -14.29 -6.30 3.10
CA VAL A 178 -13.10 -7.02 2.62
C VAL A 178 -11.88 -6.61 3.43
N MET A 179 -11.65 -5.31 3.62
CA MET A 179 -10.49 -4.78 4.35
C MET A 179 -10.40 -5.31 5.79
N LYS A 180 -11.54 -5.56 6.44
CA LYS A 180 -11.60 -6.17 7.79
C LYS A 180 -11.32 -7.67 7.81
N ALA A 181 -11.45 -8.34 6.68
CA ALA A 181 -11.37 -9.80 6.58
C ALA A 181 -10.01 -10.31 6.10
N VAL A 182 -9.22 -9.48 5.40
CA VAL A 182 -7.97 -9.89 4.75
C VAL A 182 -6.72 -9.67 5.59
N GLY A 183 -5.63 -10.32 5.22
CA GLY A 183 -4.34 -10.22 5.93
C GLY A 183 -3.63 -8.87 5.78
N LEU A 184 -3.88 -8.13 4.68
CA LEU A 184 -3.32 -6.80 4.47
C LEU A 184 -4.36 -5.88 3.82
N ALA A 185 -4.74 -4.82 4.52
CA ALA A 185 -5.60 -3.76 4.00
C ALA A 185 -4.80 -2.46 3.86
N VAL A 186 -4.93 -1.82 2.71
CA VAL A 186 -4.24 -0.57 2.36
C VAL A 186 -5.24 0.37 1.72
N CYS A 187 -5.09 1.68 1.96
CA CYS A 187 -5.88 2.70 1.29
C CYS A 187 -4.99 3.83 0.75
N PRO A 188 -5.40 4.52 -0.31
CA PRO A 188 -4.75 5.76 -0.75
C PRO A 188 -5.01 6.89 0.26
N ALA A 189 -4.17 7.93 0.23
CA ALA A 189 -4.33 9.10 1.09
C ALA A 189 -5.63 9.89 0.84
N SER A 190 -6.28 9.65 -0.29
CA SER A 190 -7.57 10.23 -0.67
C SER A 190 -8.79 9.43 -0.22
N ALA A 191 -8.59 8.28 0.43
CA ALA A 191 -9.68 7.46 0.94
C ALA A 191 -10.59 8.22 1.92
N VAL A 192 -11.83 7.78 2.05
CA VAL A 192 -12.75 8.35 3.03
C VAL A 192 -12.28 8.07 4.46
N ASN A 193 -12.55 8.98 5.38
CA ASN A 193 -12.04 8.91 6.77
C ASN A 193 -12.44 7.64 7.55
N SER A 194 -13.41 6.87 7.08
CA SER A 194 -13.87 5.64 7.72
C SER A 194 -13.10 4.39 7.28
N VAL A 195 -12.26 4.52 6.25
CA VAL A 195 -11.35 3.52 5.71
C VAL A 195 -9.94 3.73 6.24
#